data_37c316b4721b73a5c528da1babe583bc
#
_entry.id   37c316b4721b73a5c528da1babe583bc
#
_cell.length_a   1.000
_cell.length_b   1.000
_cell.length_c   1.000
_cell.angle_alpha   90.00
_cell.angle_beta   90.00
_cell.angle_gamma   90.00
#
_symmetry.space_group_name_H-M   'P 1'
#
loop_
_entity.id
_entity.type
_entity.pdbx_description
1 polymer ?
#
loop_
_entity_poly.entity_id
_entity_poly.type
_entity_poly.pdbx_seq_one_letter_code
_entity_poly.pdbx_strand_id
1 'polypeptide(L)'
;LKNNDIKLLQEILGANYQEVLPVDTVSNEDVKKYIAAWEKEHVLLADGDKKRLIAVGVEQWVMPIPIVLGASGWYFDIQEGLERMRIRRIGRNELSAIQAVLAYYDAQKEYAELDRNNDGVLEYAQKFISTSGARDGLYWESNSENTLSPLGPLFAENTPGNGYHGYYYKILTAQGEHAKGGAYSYLQGNNMKLGFALVAWPEEYGESGVISFLVSHEGVVYEQDLGKESASVAEN
;
A
#
# COMPACT_ATOMS: atom_id res chain seq x y z
N LEU A 1 -20.43 -11.03 18.22
CA LEU A 1 -20.26 -9.68 17.66
C LEU A 1 -21.44 -8.76 18.03
N LYS A 2 -22.68 -9.13 17.67
CA LYS A 2 -23.88 -8.26 17.82
C LYS A 2 -24.09 -7.76 19.27
N ASN A 3 -23.78 -8.57 20.27
CA ASN A 3 -23.99 -8.27 21.69
C ASN A 3 -22.71 -7.92 22.42
N ASN A 4 -21.58 -7.79 21.74
CA ASN A 4 -20.25 -7.56 22.32
C ASN A 4 -19.92 -8.54 23.46
N ASP A 5 -20.33 -9.81 23.30
CA ASP A 5 -20.13 -10.86 24.30
C ASP A 5 -18.69 -11.41 24.19
N ILE A 6 -17.81 -10.83 24.99
CA ILE A 6 -16.39 -11.20 25.03
C ILE A 6 -16.18 -12.66 25.45
N LYS A 7 -17.01 -13.18 26.38
CA LYS A 7 -16.88 -14.56 26.82
C LYS A 7 -17.18 -15.53 25.69
N LEU A 8 -18.26 -15.27 24.93
CA LEU A 8 -18.63 -16.09 23.79
C LEU A 8 -17.58 -15.98 22.66
N LEU A 9 -16.99 -14.81 22.44
CA LEU A 9 -15.89 -14.64 21.47
C LEU A 9 -14.66 -15.47 21.86
N GLN A 10 -14.29 -15.47 23.14
CA GLN A 10 -13.21 -16.30 23.68
C GLN A 10 -13.50 -17.80 23.59
N GLU A 11 -14.73 -18.20 23.81
CA GLU A 11 -15.16 -19.60 23.70
C GLU A 11 -15.10 -20.09 22.25
N ILE A 12 -15.53 -19.26 21.30
CA ILE A 12 -15.61 -19.61 19.87
C ILE A 12 -14.24 -19.47 19.15
N LEU A 13 -13.53 -18.38 19.39
CA LEU A 13 -12.28 -18.04 18.70
C LEU A 13 -11.01 -18.37 19.50
N GLY A 14 -11.18 -18.75 20.78
CA GLY A 14 -10.07 -19.02 21.70
C GLY A 14 -9.58 -17.77 22.44
N ALA A 15 -8.62 -17.96 23.36
CA ALA A 15 -8.10 -16.91 24.22
C ALA A 15 -7.45 -15.75 23.43
N ASN A 16 -6.87 -16.07 22.29
CA ASN A 16 -6.13 -15.10 21.44
C ASN A 16 -7.01 -14.45 20.37
N TYR A 17 -8.34 -14.45 20.52
CA TYR A 17 -9.26 -13.85 19.55
C TYR A 17 -8.93 -12.39 19.19
N GLN A 18 -8.26 -11.65 20.08
CA GLN A 18 -7.85 -10.25 19.85
C GLN A 18 -6.80 -10.10 18.74
N GLU A 19 -6.04 -11.16 18.44
CA GLU A 19 -5.07 -11.15 17.33
C GLU A 19 -5.77 -11.07 15.97
N VAL A 20 -6.97 -11.67 15.84
CA VAL A 20 -7.77 -11.64 14.60
C VAL A 20 -8.88 -10.59 14.61
N LEU A 21 -9.22 -10.05 15.77
CA LEU A 21 -10.19 -8.95 15.96
C LEU A 21 -9.57 -7.88 16.86
N PRO A 22 -8.54 -7.16 16.40
CA PRO A 22 -7.91 -6.11 17.19
C PRO A 22 -8.92 -4.99 17.46
N VAL A 23 -9.13 -4.69 18.73
CA VAL A 23 -10.14 -3.70 19.18
C VAL A 23 -9.89 -2.32 18.58
N ASP A 24 -8.64 -2.00 18.30
CA ASP A 24 -8.22 -0.69 17.78
C ASP A 24 -8.32 -0.55 16.25
N THR A 25 -8.46 -1.67 15.51
CA THR A 25 -8.49 -1.67 14.04
C THR A 25 -9.82 -2.05 13.44
N VAL A 26 -10.71 -2.70 14.20
CA VAL A 26 -12.05 -3.07 13.78
C VAL A 26 -13.04 -2.07 14.37
N SER A 27 -13.52 -1.15 13.55
CA SER A 27 -14.47 -0.15 14.01
C SER A 27 -15.86 -0.75 14.27
N ASN A 28 -16.63 -0.09 15.13
CA ASN A 28 -18.05 -0.46 15.34
C ASN A 28 -18.87 -0.40 14.03
N GLU A 29 -18.45 0.41 13.07
CA GLU A 29 -19.08 0.52 11.76
C GLU A 29 -18.79 -0.72 10.91
N ASP A 30 -17.57 -1.23 10.92
CA ASP A 30 -17.19 -2.46 10.21
C ASP A 30 -17.93 -3.67 10.77
N VAL A 31 -18.07 -3.75 12.10
CA VAL A 31 -18.89 -4.78 12.75
C VAL A 31 -20.34 -4.70 12.28
N LYS A 32 -20.93 -3.50 12.20
CA LYS A 32 -22.31 -3.32 11.73
C LYS A 32 -22.45 -3.69 10.24
N LYS A 33 -21.49 -3.29 9.40
CA LYS A 33 -21.46 -3.67 7.98
C LYS A 33 -21.39 -5.20 7.81
N TYR A 34 -20.53 -5.86 8.58
CA TYR A 34 -20.43 -7.31 8.57
C TYR A 34 -21.73 -8.00 8.99
N ILE A 35 -22.36 -7.55 10.10
CA ILE A 35 -23.64 -8.09 10.58
C ILE A 35 -24.73 -7.90 9.52
N ALA A 36 -24.83 -6.72 8.92
CA ALA A 36 -25.81 -6.44 7.87
C ALA A 36 -25.60 -7.33 6.64
N ALA A 37 -24.35 -7.55 6.23
CA ALA A 37 -24.02 -8.46 5.14
C ALA A 37 -24.38 -9.92 5.50
N TRP A 38 -24.10 -10.36 6.72
CA TRP A 38 -24.46 -11.68 7.24
C TRP A 38 -25.99 -11.89 7.24
N GLU A 39 -26.74 -10.93 7.75
CA GLU A 39 -28.22 -11.02 7.82
C GLU A 39 -28.85 -11.07 6.43
N LYS A 40 -28.20 -10.46 5.43
CA LYS A 40 -28.67 -10.48 4.05
C LYS A 40 -28.44 -11.81 3.36
N GLU A 41 -27.23 -12.33 3.46
CA GLU A 41 -26.84 -13.62 2.88
C GLU A 41 -25.55 -14.13 3.55
N HIS A 42 -25.50 -15.40 3.85
CA HIS A 42 -24.29 -16.08 4.29
C HIS A 42 -24.30 -17.55 3.89
N VAL A 43 -23.14 -18.08 3.58
CA VAL A 43 -22.98 -19.46 3.15
C VAL A 43 -21.67 -20.05 3.67
N LEU A 44 -21.70 -21.37 3.94
CA LEU A 44 -20.50 -22.14 4.22
C LEU A 44 -20.01 -22.80 2.93
N LEU A 45 -18.88 -22.31 2.44
CA LEU A 45 -18.21 -22.85 1.27
C LEU A 45 -17.32 -24.02 1.69
N ALA A 46 -17.41 -25.16 0.98
CA ALA A 46 -16.54 -26.31 1.21
C ALA A 46 -15.14 -26.00 0.63
N ASP A 47 -14.10 -26.26 1.43
CA ASP A 47 -12.70 -26.25 1.02
C ASP A 47 -12.08 -27.61 1.39
N GLY A 48 -12.39 -28.63 0.57
CA GLY A 48 -12.15 -30.03 0.88
C GLY A 48 -13.11 -30.59 1.95
N ASP A 49 -12.75 -31.75 2.50
CA ASP A 49 -13.66 -32.49 3.43
C ASP A 49 -13.66 -31.91 4.85
N LYS A 50 -12.54 -31.34 5.26
CA LYS A 50 -12.28 -30.91 6.65
C LYS A 50 -12.21 -29.42 6.86
N LYS A 51 -12.51 -28.61 5.85
CA LYS A 51 -12.43 -27.14 5.94
C LYS A 51 -13.70 -26.50 5.37
N ARG A 52 -14.12 -25.41 6.01
CA ARG A 52 -15.24 -24.57 5.57
C ARG A 52 -14.82 -23.10 5.66
N LEU A 53 -15.27 -22.32 4.70
CA LEU A 53 -15.10 -20.88 4.67
C LEU A 53 -16.47 -20.22 4.82
N ILE A 54 -16.55 -19.14 5.58
CA ILE A 54 -17.75 -18.34 5.70
C ILE A 54 -17.70 -17.26 4.63
N ALA A 55 -18.67 -17.22 3.73
CA ALA A 55 -18.88 -16.11 2.83
C ALA A 55 -20.14 -15.32 3.23
N VAL A 56 -20.08 -13.99 3.17
CA VAL A 56 -21.17 -13.11 3.58
C VAL A 56 -21.49 -12.05 2.53
N GLY A 57 -22.76 -11.66 2.49
CA GLY A 57 -23.29 -10.65 1.57
C GLY A 57 -23.40 -11.15 0.13
N VAL A 58 -24.07 -10.35 -0.71
CA VAL A 58 -24.29 -10.67 -2.13
C VAL A 58 -22.99 -10.77 -2.94
N GLU A 59 -21.92 -10.10 -2.49
CA GLU A 59 -20.59 -10.16 -3.08
C GLU A 59 -19.79 -11.37 -2.60
N GLN A 60 -20.36 -12.17 -1.71
CA GLN A 60 -19.75 -13.36 -1.12
C GLN A 60 -18.35 -13.11 -0.54
N TRP A 61 -18.21 -12.00 0.23
CA TRP A 61 -16.95 -11.71 0.89
C TRP A 61 -16.57 -12.85 1.84
N VAL A 62 -15.44 -13.47 1.60
CA VAL A 62 -14.98 -14.63 2.38
C VAL A 62 -14.24 -14.17 3.63
N MET A 63 -14.72 -14.57 4.81
CA MET A 63 -14.03 -14.33 6.08
C MET A 63 -12.66 -15.03 6.07
N PRO A 64 -11.58 -14.35 6.52
CA PRO A 64 -10.24 -14.92 6.45
C PRO A 64 -10.02 -16.12 7.38
N ILE A 65 -10.78 -16.23 8.49
CA ILE A 65 -10.62 -17.30 9.47
C ILE A 65 -11.43 -18.51 9.03
N PRO A 66 -10.81 -19.64 8.64
CA PRO A 66 -11.52 -20.84 8.25
C PRO A 66 -12.03 -21.60 9.47
N ILE A 67 -13.03 -22.45 9.23
CA ILE A 67 -13.51 -23.44 10.19
C ILE A 67 -12.95 -24.79 9.76
N VAL A 68 -12.27 -25.49 10.65
CA VAL A 68 -11.62 -26.76 10.37
C VAL A 68 -12.13 -27.88 11.28
N LEU A 69 -12.17 -29.11 10.76
CA LEU A 69 -12.57 -30.29 11.51
C LEU A 69 -11.35 -30.95 12.16
N GLY A 70 -11.25 -30.81 13.48
CA GLY A 70 -10.26 -31.49 14.31
C GLY A 70 -10.82 -32.74 15.00
N ALA A 71 -10.04 -33.30 15.90
CA ALA A 71 -10.45 -34.51 16.67
C ALA A 71 -11.66 -34.26 17.59
N SER A 72 -11.84 -33.05 18.10
CA SER A 72 -12.91 -32.66 19.02
C SER A 72 -14.10 -31.99 18.34
N GLY A 73 -14.10 -31.89 16.98
CA GLY A 73 -15.17 -31.24 16.23
C GLY A 73 -14.66 -30.04 15.40
N TRP A 74 -15.59 -29.21 14.94
CA TRP A 74 -15.31 -28.03 14.15
C TRP A 74 -14.87 -26.88 15.04
N TYR A 75 -13.81 -26.16 14.64
CA TYR A 75 -13.30 -24.97 15.33
C TYR A 75 -12.73 -23.96 14.33
N PHE A 76 -12.60 -22.69 14.73
CA PHE A 76 -11.96 -21.65 13.93
C PHE A 76 -10.43 -21.79 14.01
N ASP A 77 -9.77 -21.93 12.88
CA ASP A 77 -8.31 -21.96 12.80
C ASP A 77 -7.74 -20.54 12.76
N ILE A 78 -7.39 -20.03 13.94
CA ILE A 78 -6.88 -18.68 14.13
C ILE A 78 -5.54 -18.49 13.42
N GLN A 79 -4.65 -19.49 13.46
CA GLN A 79 -3.33 -19.39 12.86
C GLN A 79 -3.41 -19.29 11.34
N GLU A 80 -4.23 -20.13 10.68
CA GLU A 80 -4.50 -19.99 9.26
C GLU A 80 -5.21 -18.67 8.96
N GLY A 81 -6.09 -18.22 9.84
CA GLY A 81 -6.76 -16.92 9.74
C GLY A 81 -5.80 -15.75 9.72
N LEU A 82 -4.84 -15.69 10.63
CA LEU A 82 -3.79 -14.67 10.70
C LEU A 82 -2.93 -14.66 9.44
N GLU A 83 -2.52 -15.82 8.96
CA GLU A 83 -1.74 -15.95 7.72
C GLU A 83 -2.52 -15.43 6.50
N ARG A 84 -3.80 -15.80 6.37
CA ARG A 84 -4.66 -15.28 5.30
C ARG A 84 -4.87 -13.77 5.38
N MET A 85 -4.97 -13.20 6.59
CA MET A 85 -5.05 -11.75 6.80
C MET A 85 -3.75 -11.06 6.39
N ARG A 86 -2.60 -11.65 6.74
CA ARG A 86 -1.27 -11.17 6.34
C ARG A 86 -1.13 -11.13 4.81
N ILE A 87 -1.44 -12.23 4.13
CA ILE A 87 -1.39 -12.32 2.66
C ILE A 87 -2.30 -11.27 2.01
N ARG A 88 -3.52 -11.07 2.52
CA ARG A 88 -4.44 -10.05 2.01
C ARG A 88 -3.93 -8.62 2.24
N ARG A 89 -3.27 -8.36 3.37
CA ARG A 89 -2.64 -7.08 3.66
C ARG A 89 -1.52 -6.80 2.68
N ILE A 90 -0.61 -7.76 2.47
CA ILE A 90 0.47 -7.67 1.48
C ILE A 90 -0.10 -7.34 0.10
N GLY A 91 -1.05 -8.13 -0.41
CA GLY A 91 -1.61 -7.90 -1.74
C GLY A 91 -2.28 -6.53 -1.91
N ARG A 92 -2.98 -6.02 -0.88
CA ARG A 92 -3.55 -4.67 -0.91
C ARG A 92 -2.48 -3.58 -0.93
N ASN A 93 -1.44 -3.73 -0.11
CA ASN A 93 -0.36 -2.78 -0.04
C ASN A 93 0.43 -2.74 -1.35
N GLU A 94 0.71 -3.89 -1.95
CA GLU A 94 1.39 -4.00 -3.26
C GLU A 94 0.57 -3.33 -4.37
N LEU A 95 -0.73 -3.58 -4.45
CA LEU A 95 -1.62 -2.89 -5.40
C LEU A 95 -1.63 -1.38 -5.17
N SER A 96 -1.65 -0.93 -3.92
CA SER A 96 -1.58 0.50 -3.59
C SER A 96 -0.22 1.10 -3.95
N ALA A 97 0.87 0.36 -3.76
CA ALA A 97 2.21 0.80 -4.14
C ALA A 97 2.33 0.95 -5.67
N ILE A 98 1.79 0.02 -6.46
CA ILE A 98 1.73 0.13 -7.93
C ILE A 98 0.97 1.40 -8.33
N GLN A 99 -0.20 1.67 -7.72
CA GLN A 99 -0.96 2.89 -8.00
C GLN A 99 -0.19 4.15 -7.61
N ALA A 100 0.53 4.12 -6.50
CA ALA A 100 1.34 5.24 -6.03
C ALA A 100 2.51 5.56 -6.99
N VAL A 101 3.22 4.55 -7.49
CA VAL A 101 4.32 4.78 -8.44
C VAL A 101 3.80 5.27 -9.80
N LEU A 102 2.62 4.85 -10.25
CA LEU A 102 1.98 5.37 -11.44
C LEU A 102 1.51 6.82 -11.25
N ALA A 103 0.89 7.13 -10.11
CA ALA A 103 0.50 8.51 -9.78
C ALA A 103 1.72 9.45 -9.70
N TYR A 104 2.85 8.97 -9.18
CA TYR A 104 4.10 9.71 -9.22
C TYR A 104 4.56 10.00 -10.66
N TYR A 105 4.50 8.99 -11.54
CA TYR A 105 4.84 9.18 -12.95
C TYR A 105 4.00 10.28 -13.60
N ASP A 106 2.68 10.23 -13.42
CA ASP A 106 1.76 11.22 -13.97
C ASP A 106 2.03 12.62 -13.39
N ALA A 107 2.25 12.70 -12.07
CA ALA A 107 2.57 13.95 -11.38
C ALA A 107 3.88 14.57 -11.87
N GLN A 108 4.90 13.79 -12.17
CA GLN A 108 6.16 14.26 -12.75
C GLN A 108 5.97 14.85 -14.16
N LYS A 109 5.15 14.19 -14.97
CA LYS A 109 4.81 14.67 -16.32
C LYS A 109 4.09 16.02 -16.27
N GLU A 110 3.09 16.13 -15.39
CA GLU A 110 2.33 17.36 -15.18
C GLU A 110 3.23 18.48 -14.59
N TYR A 111 4.11 18.13 -13.64
CA TYR A 111 5.02 19.11 -13.04
C TYR A 111 5.91 19.77 -14.09
N ALA A 112 6.46 18.96 -15.00
CA ALA A 112 7.40 19.42 -16.04
C ALA A 112 6.76 20.24 -17.17
N GLU A 113 5.42 20.35 -17.23
CA GLU A 113 4.73 21.19 -18.23
C GLU A 113 4.90 22.69 -17.99
N LEU A 114 5.21 23.09 -16.76
CA LEU A 114 5.34 24.50 -16.37
C LEU A 114 6.61 24.70 -15.53
N ASP A 115 7.20 25.89 -15.64
CA ASP A 115 8.23 26.35 -14.69
C ASP A 115 7.57 26.63 -13.34
N ARG A 116 7.61 25.64 -12.45
CA ARG A 116 6.90 25.67 -11.15
C ARG A 116 7.66 26.45 -10.08
N ASN A 117 8.98 26.46 -10.15
CA ASN A 117 9.87 27.09 -9.18
C ASN A 117 10.32 28.51 -9.61
N ASN A 118 9.97 28.95 -10.84
CA ASN A 118 10.28 30.22 -11.45
C ASN A 118 11.79 30.47 -11.63
N ASP A 119 12.54 29.44 -11.98
CA ASP A 119 13.98 29.55 -12.31
C ASP A 119 14.27 29.69 -13.81
N GLY A 120 13.23 29.70 -14.64
CA GLY A 120 13.31 29.78 -16.10
C GLY A 120 13.54 28.44 -16.80
N VAL A 121 13.44 27.33 -16.10
CA VAL A 121 13.71 25.98 -16.61
C VAL A 121 12.52 25.06 -16.42
N LEU A 122 12.17 24.29 -17.46
CA LEU A 122 11.25 23.16 -17.32
C LEU A 122 12.03 21.95 -16.83
N GLU A 123 11.60 21.39 -15.72
CA GLU A 123 12.27 20.28 -15.05
C GLU A 123 11.29 19.34 -14.34
N TYR A 124 11.76 18.19 -13.90
CA TYR A 124 11.05 17.27 -13.03
C TYR A 124 11.31 17.59 -11.55
N ALA A 125 10.35 17.32 -10.70
CA ALA A 125 10.49 17.57 -9.27
C ALA A 125 11.44 16.56 -8.60
N GLN A 126 12.33 17.06 -7.75
CA GLN A 126 13.27 16.25 -6.98
C GLN A 126 12.77 15.93 -5.58
N LYS A 127 11.57 16.42 -5.21
CA LYS A 127 10.94 16.23 -3.90
C LYS A 127 9.47 15.84 -4.05
N PHE A 128 8.98 15.08 -3.10
CA PHE A 128 7.53 14.85 -2.99
C PHE A 128 6.83 16.11 -2.48
N ILE A 129 7.30 16.65 -1.36
CA ILE A 129 6.72 17.83 -0.71
C ILE A 129 7.60 19.03 -1.01
N SER A 130 6.95 20.11 -1.47
CA SER A 130 7.63 21.38 -1.70
C SER A 130 8.12 22.00 -0.39
N THR A 131 9.21 22.74 -0.49
CA THR A 131 9.65 23.65 0.57
C THR A 131 8.54 24.67 0.84
N SER A 132 8.31 25.02 2.10
CA SER A 132 7.27 25.98 2.48
C SER A 132 7.38 27.29 1.70
N GLY A 133 6.31 27.67 1.02
CA GLY A 133 6.25 28.86 0.18
C GLY A 133 6.87 28.70 -1.22
N ALA A 134 7.44 27.54 -1.56
CA ALA A 134 7.97 27.21 -2.88
C ALA A 134 7.06 26.20 -3.61
N ARG A 135 7.38 25.90 -4.86
CA ARG A 135 6.76 24.83 -5.66
C ARG A 135 7.84 23.95 -6.30
N ASP A 136 8.81 23.54 -5.46
CA ASP A 136 10.00 22.75 -5.83
C ASP A 136 9.83 21.25 -5.56
N GLY A 137 8.59 20.80 -5.39
CA GLY A 137 8.18 19.41 -5.20
C GLY A 137 6.83 19.14 -5.85
N LEU A 138 6.37 17.88 -5.83
CA LEU A 138 5.13 17.43 -6.47
C LEU A 138 3.87 17.84 -5.71
N TYR A 139 3.99 18.15 -4.42
CA TYR A 139 2.90 18.61 -3.58
C TYR A 139 3.22 19.93 -2.90
N TRP A 140 2.23 20.82 -2.86
CA TRP A 140 2.20 22.05 -2.05
C TRP A 140 0.76 22.33 -1.63
N GLU A 141 0.60 22.98 -0.49
CA GLU A 141 -0.71 23.45 -0.05
C GLU A 141 -1.23 24.56 -0.98
N SER A 142 -2.47 24.41 -1.42
CA SER A 142 -3.11 25.38 -2.32
C SER A 142 -4.42 25.86 -1.72
N ASN A 143 -4.63 27.18 -1.78
CA ASN A 143 -5.86 27.83 -1.35
C ASN A 143 -6.82 28.16 -2.51
N SER A 144 -6.48 27.78 -3.75
CA SER A 144 -7.31 28.05 -4.93
C SER A 144 -7.16 26.95 -6.01
N GLU A 145 -8.22 26.72 -6.79
CA GLU A 145 -8.26 25.69 -7.83
C GLU A 145 -7.18 25.86 -8.92
N ASN A 146 -6.75 27.08 -9.19
CA ASN A 146 -5.72 27.37 -10.21
C ASN A 146 -4.27 27.10 -9.77
N THR A 147 -4.09 26.57 -8.56
CA THR A 147 -2.76 26.32 -7.98
C THR A 147 -2.64 24.90 -7.41
N LEU A 148 -3.44 23.97 -7.91
CA LEU A 148 -3.37 22.58 -7.45
C LEU A 148 -2.00 21.97 -7.72
N SER A 149 -1.53 21.19 -6.76
CA SER A 149 -0.31 20.41 -6.91
C SER A 149 -0.57 19.14 -7.74
N PRO A 150 0.40 18.69 -8.56
CA PRO A 150 0.27 17.48 -9.35
C PRO A 150 -0.02 16.23 -8.50
N LEU A 151 0.55 16.18 -7.29
CA LEU A 151 0.33 15.10 -6.34
C LEU A 151 -0.68 15.53 -5.26
N GLY A 152 -1.63 14.65 -4.95
CA GLY A 152 -2.65 14.94 -3.96
C GLY A 152 -2.14 14.90 -2.51
N PRO A 153 -2.90 15.48 -1.54
CA PRO A 153 -2.51 15.56 -0.14
C PRO A 153 -2.29 14.20 0.53
N LEU A 154 -3.01 13.16 0.11
CA LEU A 154 -2.87 11.81 0.68
C LEU A 154 -1.46 11.23 0.51
N PHE A 155 -0.75 11.60 -0.55
CA PHE A 155 0.64 11.18 -0.74
C PHE A 155 1.61 12.06 0.07
N ALA A 156 1.23 13.30 0.34
CA ALA A 156 2.05 14.28 1.07
C ALA A 156 1.99 14.10 2.58
N GLU A 157 0.93 13.53 3.13
CA GLU A 157 0.82 13.21 4.55
C GLU A 157 1.85 12.16 5.00
N ASN A 158 2.48 11.49 4.03
CA ASN A 158 3.54 10.52 4.27
C ASN A 158 4.91 11.20 4.13
N THR A 159 5.33 11.83 5.22
CA THR A 159 6.68 12.36 5.39
C THR A 159 7.73 11.29 5.12
N PRO A 160 8.92 11.65 4.58
CA PRO A 160 10.05 10.74 4.50
C PRO A 160 10.30 10.08 5.85
N GLY A 161 10.22 8.74 5.89
CA GLY A 161 10.34 7.96 7.11
C GLY A 161 9.03 7.37 7.67
N ASN A 162 7.86 7.81 7.17
CA ASN A 162 6.59 7.14 7.42
C ASN A 162 6.13 6.46 6.13
N GLY A 163 5.94 5.14 6.16
CA GLY A 163 5.50 4.38 4.98
C GLY A 163 4.09 4.77 4.53
N TYR A 164 3.83 4.71 3.22
CA TYR A 164 2.50 4.86 2.64
C TYR A 164 1.96 3.52 2.17
N HIS A 165 0.84 3.08 2.75
CA HIS A 165 0.31 1.73 2.51
C HIS A 165 1.35 0.63 2.74
N GLY A 166 2.18 0.76 3.79
CA GLY A 166 3.21 -0.21 4.15
C GLY A 166 4.43 -0.22 3.22
N TYR A 167 4.66 0.87 2.47
CA TYR A 167 5.80 1.03 1.54
C TYR A 167 6.54 2.35 1.79
N TYR A 168 7.85 2.31 1.65
CA TYR A 168 8.71 3.48 1.53
C TYR A 168 8.95 3.81 0.06
N TYR A 169 9.21 5.10 -0.22
CA TYR A 169 9.41 5.62 -1.58
C TYR A 169 10.63 6.54 -1.63
N LYS A 170 11.43 6.42 -2.69
CA LYS A 170 12.60 7.28 -2.93
C LYS A 170 12.66 7.72 -4.39
N ILE A 171 12.75 9.03 -4.60
CA ILE A 171 13.02 9.59 -5.92
C ILE A 171 14.48 9.34 -6.26
N LEU A 172 14.73 8.80 -7.46
CA LEU A 172 16.06 8.54 -7.98
C LEU A 172 16.44 9.65 -8.97
N THR A 173 17.68 10.13 -8.86
CA THR A 173 18.24 11.21 -9.70
C THR A 173 19.22 10.69 -10.76
N ALA A 174 19.35 9.39 -10.90
CA ALA A 174 20.21 8.72 -11.88
C ALA A 174 19.68 7.32 -12.18
N GLN A 175 20.18 6.73 -13.26
CA GLN A 175 20.01 5.31 -13.56
C GLN A 175 21.33 4.59 -13.64
N GLY A 176 21.32 3.26 -13.35
CA GLY A 176 22.48 2.39 -13.39
C GLY A 176 22.79 1.84 -14.79
N GLU A 177 23.88 1.10 -14.88
CA GLU A 177 24.40 0.53 -16.14
C GLU A 177 23.48 -0.50 -16.80
N HIS A 178 22.61 -1.15 -16.02
CA HIS A 178 21.68 -2.17 -16.51
C HIS A 178 20.36 -1.57 -17.04
N ALA A 179 20.12 -0.28 -16.81
CA ALA A 179 18.97 0.40 -17.38
C ALA A 179 19.17 0.67 -18.87
N LYS A 180 18.06 0.77 -19.61
CA LYS A 180 18.08 1.12 -21.02
C LYS A 180 18.78 2.48 -21.23
N GLY A 181 19.80 2.51 -22.09
CA GLY A 181 20.64 3.68 -22.32
C GLY A 181 21.90 3.74 -21.43
N GLY A 182 22.09 2.78 -20.52
CA GLY A 182 23.25 2.72 -19.63
C GLY A 182 23.18 3.68 -18.45
N ALA A 183 24.26 3.79 -17.69
CA ALA A 183 24.33 4.66 -16.53
C ALA A 183 24.41 6.14 -16.92
N TYR A 184 23.50 6.98 -16.41
CA TYR A 184 23.61 8.43 -16.48
C TYR A 184 22.79 9.12 -15.37
N SER A 185 23.18 10.39 -15.11
CA SER A 185 22.45 11.23 -14.17
C SER A 185 21.22 11.85 -14.85
N TYR A 186 20.11 11.91 -14.15
CA TYR A 186 18.92 12.66 -14.58
C TYR A 186 19.09 14.18 -14.38
N LEU A 187 20.11 14.59 -13.63
CA LEU A 187 20.41 15.98 -13.34
C LEU A 187 21.27 16.62 -14.46
N GLN A 188 20.90 17.83 -14.86
CA GLN A 188 21.73 18.74 -15.65
C GLN A 188 21.99 19.99 -14.79
N GLY A 189 23.16 20.08 -14.19
CA GLY A 189 23.39 21.02 -13.10
C GLY A 189 22.56 20.63 -11.88
N ASN A 190 21.74 21.54 -11.39
CA ASN A 190 20.83 21.29 -10.26
C ASN A 190 19.42 20.89 -10.69
N ASN A 191 19.10 20.92 -11.97
CA ASN A 191 17.77 20.71 -12.52
C ASN A 191 17.61 19.27 -13.03
N MET A 192 16.55 18.58 -12.63
CA MET A 192 16.25 17.21 -13.08
C MET A 192 15.52 17.25 -14.43
N LYS A 193 16.29 17.19 -15.54
CA LYS A 193 15.80 17.38 -16.91
C LYS A 193 15.91 16.16 -17.81
N LEU A 194 16.82 15.24 -17.48
CA LEU A 194 17.19 14.14 -18.39
C LEU A 194 16.36 12.87 -18.12
N GLY A 195 15.51 12.90 -17.10
CA GLY A 195 14.64 11.81 -16.70
C GLY A 195 14.29 11.89 -15.22
N PHE A 196 13.56 10.91 -14.75
CA PHE A 196 13.23 10.69 -13.34
C PHE A 196 12.98 9.20 -13.12
N ALA A 197 13.11 8.76 -11.89
CA ALA A 197 12.64 7.43 -11.47
C ALA A 197 12.21 7.45 -9.99
N LEU A 198 11.44 6.44 -9.61
CA LEU A 198 10.98 6.19 -8.26
C LEU A 198 11.18 4.72 -7.94
N VAL A 199 11.75 4.43 -6.78
CA VAL A 199 11.74 3.09 -6.20
C VAL A 199 10.80 3.06 -4.99
N ALA A 200 10.04 1.96 -4.87
CA ALA A 200 9.19 1.66 -3.72
C ALA A 200 9.57 0.29 -3.17
N TRP A 201 9.69 0.17 -1.84
CA TRP A 201 10.01 -1.10 -1.17
C TRP A 201 9.19 -1.27 0.11
N PRO A 202 8.92 -2.52 0.54
CA PRO A 202 8.10 -2.76 1.72
C PRO A 202 8.76 -2.20 2.99
N GLU A 203 7.95 -1.59 3.85
CA GLU A 203 8.37 -1.12 5.17
C GLU A 203 8.86 -2.29 6.04
N GLU A 204 8.16 -3.42 5.95
CA GLU A 204 8.48 -4.69 6.65
C GLU A 204 8.34 -5.85 5.66
N TYR A 205 9.48 -6.36 5.16
CA TYR A 205 9.51 -7.47 4.21
C TYR A 205 8.78 -8.70 4.76
N GLY A 206 7.82 -9.22 3.98
CA GLY A 206 7.01 -10.37 4.34
C GLY A 206 5.81 -10.05 5.24
N GLU A 207 5.69 -8.82 5.75
CA GLU A 207 4.56 -8.36 6.58
C GLU A 207 3.75 -7.26 5.90
N SER A 208 4.40 -6.20 5.44
CA SER A 208 3.74 -5.10 4.72
C SER A 208 3.73 -5.30 3.21
N GLY A 209 4.71 -6.02 2.67
CA GLY A 209 4.88 -6.35 1.26
C GLY A 209 6.02 -7.33 1.05
N VAL A 210 6.15 -7.85 -0.17
CA VAL A 210 7.23 -8.73 -0.64
C VAL A 210 7.95 -8.09 -1.82
N ILE A 211 7.17 -7.58 -2.79
CA ILE A 211 7.67 -7.04 -4.04
C ILE A 211 8.11 -5.59 -3.87
N SER A 212 9.27 -5.24 -4.42
CA SER A 212 9.71 -3.85 -4.62
C SER A 212 9.36 -3.41 -6.04
N PHE A 213 9.01 -2.14 -6.21
CA PHE A 213 8.57 -1.58 -7.47
C PHE A 213 9.49 -0.44 -7.90
N LEU A 214 9.68 -0.30 -9.21
CA LEU A 214 10.43 0.80 -9.80
C LEU A 214 9.68 1.32 -11.02
N VAL A 215 9.56 2.64 -11.15
CA VAL A 215 9.09 3.31 -12.36
C VAL A 215 10.09 4.36 -12.79
N SER A 216 10.32 4.48 -14.11
CA SER A 216 11.14 5.55 -14.66
C SER A 216 10.30 6.45 -15.58
N HIS A 217 10.93 7.47 -16.14
CA HIS A 217 10.36 8.38 -17.15
C HIS A 217 9.85 7.66 -18.43
N GLU A 218 10.16 6.36 -18.59
CA GLU A 218 9.60 5.53 -19.66
C GLU A 218 8.16 5.05 -19.35
N GLY A 219 7.68 5.19 -18.10
CA GLY A 219 6.32 4.85 -17.68
C GLY A 219 6.06 3.34 -17.51
N VAL A 220 7.12 2.52 -17.52
CA VAL A 220 7.02 1.08 -17.27
C VAL A 220 7.29 0.82 -15.79
N VAL A 221 6.37 0.12 -15.13
CA VAL A 221 6.56 -0.34 -13.75
C VAL A 221 7.27 -1.69 -13.79
N TYR A 222 8.42 -1.75 -13.15
CA TYR A 222 9.18 -2.98 -12.91
C TYR A 222 8.91 -3.47 -11.50
N GLU A 223 8.92 -4.79 -11.32
CA GLU A 223 8.70 -5.44 -10.03
C GLU A 223 9.76 -6.51 -9.78
N GLN A 224 10.22 -6.61 -8.53
CA GLN A 224 11.17 -7.63 -8.12
C GLN A 224 11.06 -7.92 -6.62
N ASP A 225 11.13 -9.20 -6.27
CA ASP A 225 11.40 -9.61 -4.89
C ASP A 225 12.89 -9.43 -4.59
N LEU A 226 13.23 -8.42 -3.79
CA LEU A 226 14.59 -8.13 -3.35
C LEU A 226 14.94 -8.83 -2.03
N GLY A 227 14.01 -9.59 -1.47
CA GLY A 227 14.17 -10.29 -0.19
C GLY A 227 14.26 -9.35 1.00
N LYS A 228 14.76 -9.86 2.12
CA LYS A 228 14.88 -9.11 3.40
C LYS A 228 15.79 -7.89 3.33
N GLU A 229 16.66 -7.83 2.33
CA GLU A 229 17.60 -6.71 2.12
C GLU A 229 17.01 -5.61 1.21
N SER A 230 15.69 -5.66 0.92
CA SER A 230 15.01 -4.72 0.02
C SER A 230 15.28 -3.26 0.37
N ALA A 231 15.24 -2.89 1.65
CA ALA A 231 15.56 -1.54 2.11
C ALA A 231 17.01 -1.14 1.76
N SER A 232 17.98 -1.97 2.08
CA SER A 232 19.38 -1.64 1.83
C SER A 232 19.71 -1.56 0.32
N VAL A 233 19.04 -2.36 -0.50
CA VAL A 233 19.17 -2.31 -1.97
C VAL A 233 18.52 -1.05 -2.54
N ALA A 234 17.36 -0.66 -2.07
CA ALA A 234 16.61 0.51 -2.56
C ALA A 234 17.21 1.84 -2.10
N GLU A 235 17.89 1.87 -0.95
CA GLU A 235 18.53 3.07 -0.38
C GLU A 235 19.90 3.38 -1.01
N ASN A 236 20.60 2.40 -1.55
CA ASN A 236 21.90 2.56 -2.23
C ASN A 236 21.74 2.92 -3.69
#